data_ae07f089532dde7049b7b55da9d1e7e9
#
_entry.id   ae07f089532dde7049b7b55da9d1e7e9
#
_cell.length_a   1.000
_cell.length_b   1.000
_cell.length_c   1.000
_cell.angle_alpha   90.00
_cell.angle_beta   90.00
_cell.angle_gamma   90.00
#
_symmetry.space_group_name_H-M   'P 1'
#
loop_
_entity.id
_entity.type
_entity.pdbx_description
1 polymer ?
#
loop_
_entity_poly.entity_id
_entity_poly.type
_entity_poly.pdbx_seq_one_letter_code
_entity_poly.pdbx_strand_id
1 'polypeptide(L)'
;QDMYDLKMEAPSGIRGPFQPIDTAVPGIQICEHMPMLAKVMDKCIPLRSVHGSPNGFHDSFICFTGHNWAKQPGGLVVPRRPAGAGDWPSMGAVVSRLQGSANVGVPPFIGLSPNTGYPPYGSTGYPGFLGISHGAFRPSDRHVPTNRLGVPLPGGRANMKLNGVTLDRFGNRKQLLTSLDAFRRSHSGDSFLAGLDDLNRQALDILTSGRLADALDLSKEDPAVRERYGKGSPENYEDGAPRNLEHFLMARRLVEAGARVVTLNFGEWDFHSNNHNTAKDTHLPMFDRGLATLIADIYERGLGDDVSVVAWGEFGRTPRINRKAGRDHWVPVGGGLIAGGGMQTGQVIGSTDRLGGFPKDRPVHFGEVFATLYRNLGLDPATMKLPDLSGRPQYIVDKHSPLPEV
;
A
#
# COMPACT_ATOMS: atom_id res chain seq x y z
N GLN A 1 -7.11 8.64 -16.35
CA GLN A 1 -7.47 8.76 -17.75
C GLN A 1 -6.31 8.35 -18.66
N ASP A 2 -5.14 8.93 -18.53
CA ASP A 2 -4.00 8.69 -19.42
C ASP A 2 -3.35 7.28 -19.33
N MET A 3 -3.86 6.38 -18.51
CA MET A 3 -3.32 5.02 -18.31
C MET A 3 -4.27 3.94 -18.84
N TYR A 4 -5.46 3.82 -18.28
CA TYR A 4 -6.39 2.71 -18.52
C TYR A 4 -7.65 3.08 -19.31
N ASP A 5 -7.94 4.38 -19.53
CA ASP A 5 -9.17 4.87 -20.17
C ASP A 5 -8.88 6.12 -21.01
N LEU A 6 -8.24 5.95 -22.17
CA LEU A 6 -7.65 7.01 -22.99
C LEU A 6 -8.64 7.94 -23.67
N LYS A 7 -9.93 7.57 -23.78
CA LYS A 7 -11.00 8.39 -24.38
C LYS A 7 -10.68 8.88 -25.80
N MET A 8 -10.31 7.97 -26.67
CA MET A 8 -9.84 8.31 -28.03
C MET A 8 -10.85 9.10 -28.87
N GLU A 9 -12.16 8.95 -28.57
CA GLU A 9 -13.24 9.71 -29.21
C GLU A 9 -13.44 11.12 -28.65
N ALA A 10 -12.74 11.48 -27.58
CA ALA A 10 -12.83 12.81 -26.97
C ALA A 10 -11.93 13.82 -27.75
N PRO A 11 -12.23 15.13 -27.66
CA PRO A 11 -11.36 16.17 -28.20
C PRO A 11 -9.91 16.07 -27.69
N SER A 12 -8.93 16.49 -28.50
CA SER A 12 -7.50 16.38 -28.16
C SER A 12 -7.13 17.01 -26.82
N GLY A 13 -7.76 18.09 -26.41
CA GLY A 13 -7.55 18.69 -25.09
C GLY A 13 -8.09 17.88 -23.90
N ILE A 14 -8.69 16.71 -24.17
CA ILE A 14 -9.18 15.75 -23.18
C ILE A 14 -8.42 14.44 -23.30
N ARG A 15 -8.40 13.81 -24.49
CA ARG A 15 -7.74 12.51 -24.67
C ARG A 15 -6.23 12.52 -24.45
N GLY A 16 -5.59 13.66 -24.65
CA GLY A 16 -4.13 13.77 -24.60
C GLY A 16 -3.43 13.19 -25.83
N PRO A 17 -2.09 13.11 -25.83
CA PRO A 17 -1.29 12.63 -26.95
C PRO A 17 -1.07 11.11 -26.96
N PHE A 18 -1.31 10.40 -25.86
CA PHE A 18 -0.99 8.99 -25.74
C PHE A 18 -1.93 8.12 -26.59
N GLN A 19 -1.36 7.05 -27.16
CA GLN A 19 -2.07 6.11 -27.99
C GLN A 19 -2.38 4.81 -27.24
N PRO A 20 -3.48 4.13 -27.59
CA PRO A 20 -3.78 2.82 -27.05
C PRO A 20 -2.92 1.74 -27.70
N ILE A 21 -2.55 0.74 -26.90
CA ILE A 21 -2.01 -0.54 -27.39
C ILE A 21 -2.91 -1.69 -26.97
N ASP A 22 -2.97 -2.73 -27.78
CA ASP A 22 -3.67 -3.96 -27.45
C ASP A 22 -2.95 -4.69 -26.30
N THR A 23 -3.74 -5.41 -25.51
CA THR A 23 -3.23 -6.21 -24.40
C THR A 23 -3.34 -7.71 -24.69
N ALA A 24 -2.85 -8.54 -23.78
CA ALA A 24 -3.04 -10.00 -23.83
C ALA A 24 -4.52 -10.42 -23.83
N VAL A 25 -5.44 -9.49 -23.49
CA VAL A 25 -6.89 -9.76 -23.48
C VAL A 25 -7.54 -9.00 -24.65
N PRO A 26 -8.14 -9.69 -25.62
CA PRO A 26 -8.79 -9.05 -26.76
C PRO A 26 -9.85 -8.03 -26.32
N GLY A 27 -9.81 -6.84 -26.92
CA GLY A 27 -10.76 -5.75 -26.64
C GLY A 27 -10.37 -4.88 -25.42
N ILE A 28 -9.34 -5.23 -24.66
CA ILE A 28 -8.79 -4.37 -23.62
C ILE A 28 -7.55 -3.66 -24.15
N GLN A 29 -7.61 -2.34 -24.14
CA GLN A 29 -6.49 -1.47 -24.51
C GLN A 29 -6.07 -0.58 -23.33
N ILE A 30 -4.77 -0.31 -23.26
CA ILE A 30 -4.17 0.62 -22.28
C ILE A 30 -3.15 1.54 -22.97
N CYS A 31 -2.58 2.46 -22.23
CA CYS A 31 -1.58 3.41 -22.72
C CYS A 31 -0.34 2.71 -23.32
N GLU A 32 0.14 3.21 -24.46
CA GLU A 32 1.34 2.73 -25.16
C GLU A 32 2.63 2.71 -24.34
N HIS A 33 2.69 3.51 -23.27
CA HIS A 33 3.84 3.58 -22.37
C HIS A 33 3.81 2.50 -21.25
N MET A 34 2.89 1.53 -21.35
CA MET A 34 2.77 0.39 -20.41
C MET A 34 2.76 -0.97 -21.14
N PRO A 35 3.74 -1.25 -22.02
CA PRO A 35 3.75 -2.46 -22.84
C PRO A 35 3.99 -3.75 -22.03
N MET A 36 4.62 -3.69 -20.86
CA MET A 36 4.83 -4.86 -20.00
C MET A 36 3.54 -5.24 -19.29
N LEU A 37 2.80 -4.26 -18.77
CA LEU A 37 1.51 -4.47 -18.14
C LEU A 37 0.47 -4.98 -19.16
N ALA A 38 0.54 -4.50 -20.41
CA ALA A 38 -0.31 -5.02 -21.50
C ALA A 38 -0.16 -6.53 -21.69
N LYS A 39 1.05 -7.08 -21.52
CA LYS A 39 1.32 -8.53 -21.68
C LYS A 39 0.78 -9.39 -20.53
N VAL A 40 0.54 -8.84 -19.36
CA VAL A 40 0.02 -9.54 -18.18
C VAL A 40 -1.42 -9.13 -17.84
N MET A 41 -2.13 -8.51 -18.77
CA MET A 41 -3.48 -8.00 -18.55
C MET A 41 -4.50 -9.11 -18.27
N ASP A 42 -4.26 -10.32 -18.72
CA ASP A 42 -5.01 -11.53 -18.38
C ASP A 42 -5.03 -11.83 -16.87
N LYS A 43 -4.08 -11.31 -16.11
CA LYS A 43 -3.94 -11.43 -14.66
C LYS A 43 -4.45 -10.21 -13.90
N CYS A 44 -4.96 -9.22 -14.62
CA CYS A 44 -5.32 -7.90 -14.10
C CYS A 44 -6.78 -7.55 -14.32
N ILE A 45 -7.24 -6.58 -13.54
CA ILE A 45 -8.58 -5.97 -13.67
C ILE A 45 -8.37 -4.45 -13.56
N PRO A 46 -8.32 -3.70 -14.66
CA PRO A 46 -8.40 -2.25 -14.62
C PRO A 46 -9.76 -1.79 -14.07
N LEU A 47 -9.72 -0.90 -13.09
CA LEU A 47 -10.88 -0.24 -12.51
C LEU A 47 -10.95 1.16 -13.12
N ARG A 48 -11.95 1.44 -13.98
CA ARG A 48 -12.05 2.71 -14.70
C ARG A 48 -12.97 3.74 -14.05
N SER A 49 -13.67 3.37 -13.00
CA SER A 49 -14.71 4.20 -12.38
C SER A 49 -14.59 4.27 -10.86
N VAL A 50 -13.36 4.27 -10.34
CA VAL A 50 -13.13 4.36 -8.88
C VAL A 50 -13.59 5.73 -8.38
N HIS A 51 -14.40 5.72 -7.32
CA HIS A 51 -14.92 6.92 -6.70
C HIS A 51 -14.99 6.78 -5.17
N GLY A 52 -15.32 7.87 -4.49
CA GLY A 52 -15.48 7.88 -3.02
C GLY A 52 -14.42 8.70 -2.30
N SER A 53 -13.45 9.30 -3.02
CA SER A 53 -12.54 10.27 -2.43
C SER A 53 -13.32 11.44 -1.82
N PRO A 54 -13.00 11.87 -0.59
CA PRO A 54 -13.79 12.89 0.11
C PRO A 54 -13.48 14.31 -0.35
N ASN A 55 -12.30 14.54 -0.91
CA ASN A 55 -11.81 15.87 -1.27
C ASN A 55 -10.63 15.78 -2.26
N GLY A 56 -10.20 16.93 -2.80
CA GLY A 56 -9.06 17.02 -3.72
C GLY A 56 -7.72 17.34 -3.05
N PHE A 57 -7.54 17.00 -1.78
CA PHE A 57 -6.25 17.11 -1.11
C PHE A 57 -5.52 15.77 -1.17
N HIS A 58 -4.21 15.80 -1.36
CA HIS A 58 -3.37 14.61 -1.31
C HIS A 58 -3.40 13.98 0.08
N ASP A 59 -4.27 13.03 0.23
CA ASP A 59 -4.50 12.29 1.46
C ASP A 59 -4.72 10.81 1.11
N SER A 60 -3.69 10.03 1.30
CA SER A 60 -3.73 8.61 1.01
C SER A 60 -4.59 7.78 1.99
N PHE A 61 -5.25 8.42 2.96
CA PHE A 61 -6.02 7.72 3.99
C PHE A 61 -7.07 6.78 3.40
N ILE A 62 -7.84 7.25 2.41
CA ILE A 62 -8.85 6.41 1.75
C ILE A 62 -8.23 5.22 1.02
N CYS A 63 -7.02 5.38 0.46
CA CYS A 63 -6.29 4.31 -0.23
C CYS A 63 -5.82 3.19 0.70
N PHE A 64 -5.76 3.44 2.01
CA PHE A 64 -5.32 2.46 3.01
C PHE A 64 -6.45 1.94 3.88
N THR A 65 -7.58 2.64 3.95
CA THR A 65 -8.67 2.32 4.87
C THR A 65 -10.00 2.01 4.20
N GLY A 66 -10.25 2.53 3.00
CA GLY A 66 -11.57 2.54 2.38
C GLY A 66 -12.57 3.51 3.04
N HIS A 67 -12.13 4.23 4.06
CA HIS A 67 -12.94 5.16 4.84
C HIS A 67 -12.52 6.61 4.64
N ASN A 68 -13.45 7.51 4.83
CA ASN A 68 -13.15 8.94 4.92
C ASN A 68 -12.61 9.27 6.33
N TRP A 69 -11.83 10.34 6.43
CA TRP A 69 -11.43 10.86 7.73
C TRP A 69 -12.64 11.11 8.63
N ALA A 70 -12.51 10.76 9.90
CA ALA A 70 -13.50 11.12 10.88
C ALA A 70 -13.68 12.64 10.89
N LYS A 71 -14.93 13.11 10.81
CA LYS A 71 -15.25 14.53 10.94
C LYS A 71 -14.83 15.01 12.32
N GLN A 72 -14.03 16.06 12.37
CA GLN A 72 -13.72 16.76 13.63
C GLN A 72 -14.99 17.42 14.22
N PRO A 73 -15.04 17.64 15.55
CA PRO A 73 -16.07 18.48 16.14
C PRO A 73 -16.16 19.83 15.39
N GLY A 74 -17.36 20.19 14.90
CA GLY A 74 -17.56 21.36 14.03
C GLY A 74 -17.57 21.07 12.53
N GLY A 75 -17.44 19.81 12.11
CA GLY A 75 -17.58 19.39 10.70
C GLY A 75 -16.38 19.68 9.80
N LEU A 76 -15.30 20.23 10.34
CA LEU A 76 -14.07 20.48 9.60
C LEU A 76 -13.32 19.17 9.32
N VAL A 77 -13.14 18.86 8.04
CA VAL A 77 -12.14 17.86 7.59
C VAL A 77 -10.81 18.60 7.52
N VAL A 78 -9.86 18.25 8.39
CA VAL A 78 -8.51 18.82 8.37
C VAL A 78 -7.58 17.85 7.63
N PRO A 79 -7.31 18.06 6.33
CA PRO A 79 -6.66 17.07 5.47
C PRO A 79 -5.16 16.86 5.74
N ARG A 80 -4.55 17.66 6.59
CA ARG A 80 -3.09 17.67 6.83
C ARG A 80 -2.67 17.26 8.23
N ARG A 81 -3.60 16.75 9.05
CA ARG A 81 -3.20 16.24 10.36
C ARG A 81 -2.64 14.81 10.23
N PRO A 82 -1.68 14.41 11.04
CA PRO A 82 -1.34 13.00 11.21
C PRO A 82 -2.57 12.20 11.64
N ALA A 83 -2.72 10.97 11.17
CA ALA A 83 -3.77 10.08 11.65
C ALA A 83 -3.63 9.90 13.17
N GLY A 84 -4.72 10.13 13.88
CA GLY A 84 -4.78 10.00 15.33
C GLY A 84 -5.29 8.62 15.78
N ALA A 85 -5.18 8.37 17.08
CA ALA A 85 -5.66 7.13 17.68
C ALA A 85 -7.19 6.90 17.52
N GLY A 86 -7.96 7.97 17.28
CA GLY A 86 -9.42 7.86 17.04
C GLY A 86 -9.81 7.63 15.58
N ASP A 87 -8.85 7.63 14.66
CA ASP A 87 -9.13 7.44 13.24
C ASP A 87 -9.25 5.95 12.88
N TRP A 88 -9.81 5.69 11.71
CA TRP A 88 -9.96 4.33 11.20
C TRP A 88 -8.58 3.70 10.91
N PRO A 89 -8.35 2.42 11.31
CA PRO A 89 -7.11 1.73 11.01
C PRO A 89 -7.00 1.38 9.52
N SER A 90 -5.79 1.38 9.00
CA SER A 90 -5.50 0.85 7.66
C SER A 90 -5.76 -0.65 7.58
N MET A 91 -6.00 -1.16 6.38
CA MET A 91 -6.19 -2.59 6.13
C MET A 91 -5.08 -3.44 6.75
N GLY A 92 -3.82 -3.03 6.61
CA GLY A 92 -2.69 -3.75 7.21
C GLY A 92 -2.78 -3.85 8.73
N ALA A 93 -3.26 -2.79 9.41
CA ALA A 93 -3.47 -2.80 10.84
C ALA A 93 -4.64 -3.70 11.25
N VAL A 94 -5.74 -3.69 10.48
CA VAL A 94 -6.89 -4.58 10.68
C VAL A 94 -6.46 -6.04 10.54
N VAL A 95 -5.74 -6.38 9.47
CA VAL A 95 -5.23 -7.75 9.21
C VAL A 95 -4.24 -8.17 10.30
N SER A 96 -3.35 -7.26 10.72
CA SER A 96 -2.43 -7.49 11.85
C SER A 96 -3.19 -7.86 13.12
N ARG A 97 -4.30 -7.17 13.41
CA ARG A 97 -5.12 -7.41 14.61
C ARG A 97 -5.89 -8.72 14.54
N LEU A 98 -6.44 -9.06 13.37
CA LEU A 98 -7.34 -10.22 13.22
C LEU A 98 -6.59 -11.53 12.95
N GLN A 99 -5.49 -11.49 12.22
CA GLN A 99 -4.77 -12.69 11.79
C GLN A 99 -3.37 -12.81 12.39
N GLY A 100 -2.75 -11.69 12.79
CA GLY A 100 -1.37 -11.70 13.27
C GLY A 100 -0.36 -12.13 12.20
N SER A 101 0.83 -12.52 12.65
CA SER A 101 1.92 -12.99 11.78
C SER A 101 1.63 -14.39 11.23
N ALA A 102 1.87 -14.60 9.93
CA ALA A 102 1.80 -15.93 9.34
C ALA A 102 3.01 -16.79 9.74
N ASN A 103 4.19 -16.16 9.86
CA ASN A 103 5.43 -16.81 10.27
C ASN A 103 6.09 -16.03 11.41
N VAL A 104 6.66 -16.76 12.38
CA VAL A 104 7.44 -16.17 13.48
C VAL A 104 8.59 -15.34 12.92
N GLY A 105 8.75 -14.12 13.43
CA GLY A 105 9.81 -13.20 13.05
C GLY A 105 9.56 -12.39 11.78
N VAL A 106 8.35 -12.46 11.21
CA VAL A 106 7.93 -11.59 10.11
C VAL A 106 6.70 -10.79 10.55
N PRO A 107 6.78 -9.46 10.62
CA PRO A 107 5.63 -8.63 10.94
C PRO A 107 4.48 -8.85 9.95
N PRO A 108 3.23 -8.92 10.40
CA PRO A 108 2.08 -9.13 9.51
C PRO A 108 1.82 -7.95 8.58
N PHE A 109 2.21 -6.75 8.99
CA PHE A 109 2.05 -5.52 8.22
C PHE A 109 3.38 -4.79 8.07
N ILE A 110 3.83 -4.59 6.83
CA ILE A 110 5.12 -3.97 6.50
C ILE A 110 4.90 -2.81 5.52
N GLY A 111 5.52 -1.66 5.81
CA GLY A 111 5.51 -0.49 4.95
C GLY A 111 6.89 -0.18 4.40
N LEU A 112 7.03 -0.14 3.07
CA LEU A 112 8.32 0.07 2.39
C LEU A 112 8.57 1.54 2.03
N SER A 113 7.57 2.42 2.16
CA SER A 113 7.72 3.82 1.80
C SER A 113 8.64 4.56 2.77
N PRO A 114 9.64 5.31 2.28
CA PRO A 114 10.42 6.21 3.11
C PRO A 114 9.58 7.43 3.54
N ASN A 115 10.13 8.26 4.42
CA ASN A 115 9.56 9.57 4.64
C ASN A 115 9.78 10.45 3.41
N THR A 116 8.77 11.27 3.07
CA THR A 116 8.75 12.14 1.91
C THR A 116 8.66 13.61 2.33
N GLY A 117 8.95 14.53 1.43
CA GLY A 117 8.84 15.97 1.67
C GLY A 117 7.41 16.36 2.07
N TYR A 118 6.41 15.77 1.39
CA TYR A 118 5.01 15.86 1.78
C TYR A 118 4.60 14.55 2.49
N PRO A 119 4.39 14.55 3.83
CA PRO A 119 4.19 13.32 4.61
C PRO A 119 3.12 12.34 4.09
N PRO A 120 1.97 12.78 3.53
CA PRO A 120 0.99 11.86 2.96
C PRO A 120 1.53 10.96 1.84
N TYR A 121 2.50 11.43 1.05
CA TYR A 121 3.11 10.65 -0.02
C TYR A 121 4.04 9.52 0.49
N GLY A 122 4.49 9.60 1.73
CA GLY A 122 5.26 8.56 2.41
C GLY A 122 4.45 7.69 3.35
N SER A 123 3.13 7.83 3.36
CA SER A 123 2.27 7.03 4.23
C SER A 123 2.36 5.55 3.86
N THR A 124 2.43 4.71 4.89
CA THR A 124 2.38 3.25 4.75
C THR A 124 1.08 2.67 5.30
N GLY A 125 0.19 3.52 5.77
CA GLY A 125 -1.02 3.16 6.51
C GLY A 125 -0.88 3.47 8.01
N TYR A 126 -1.99 3.49 8.70
CA TYR A 126 -2.11 3.97 10.08
C TYR A 126 -2.70 2.88 10.99
N PRO A 127 -2.24 2.77 12.24
CA PRO A 127 -2.82 1.83 13.19
C PRO A 127 -4.21 2.26 13.68
N GLY A 128 -4.54 3.56 13.61
CA GLY A 128 -5.82 4.09 14.06
C GLY A 128 -6.16 3.69 15.50
N PHE A 129 -7.42 3.39 15.76
CA PHE A 129 -7.90 3.00 17.09
C PHE A 129 -7.41 1.60 17.56
N LEU A 130 -6.71 0.84 16.71
CA LEU A 130 -6.11 -0.44 17.10
C LEU A 130 -4.79 -0.30 17.85
N GLY A 131 -4.19 0.89 17.82
CA GLY A 131 -2.96 1.18 18.55
C GLY A 131 -1.68 0.76 17.81
N ILE A 132 -0.54 1.24 18.34
CA ILE A 132 0.76 1.17 17.68
C ILE A 132 1.27 -0.26 17.44
N SER A 133 0.86 -1.23 18.25
CA SER A 133 1.25 -2.65 18.09
C SER A 133 0.78 -3.26 16.76
N HIS A 134 -0.21 -2.67 16.12
CA HIS A 134 -0.72 -3.06 14.80
C HIS A 134 -0.28 -2.13 13.67
N GLY A 135 0.60 -1.16 13.96
CA GLY A 135 1.16 -0.27 12.95
C GLY A 135 2.08 -0.99 11.97
N ALA A 136 2.32 -0.35 10.81
CA ALA A 136 3.26 -0.88 9.83
C ALA A 136 4.69 -0.95 10.38
N PHE A 137 5.32 -2.12 10.29
CA PHE A 137 6.75 -2.23 10.47
C PHE A 137 7.46 -1.58 9.27
N ARG A 138 8.39 -0.66 9.53
CA ARG A 138 9.09 0.09 8.48
C ARG A 138 10.59 -0.25 8.48
N PRO A 139 11.07 -1.07 7.54
CA PRO A 139 12.46 -1.54 7.51
C PRO A 139 13.45 -0.50 6.92
N SER A 140 13.02 0.74 6.67
CA SER A 140 13.83 1.74 5.99
C SER A 140 15.01 2.21 6.83
N ASP A 141 16.22 2.18 6.23
CA ASP A 141 17.45 2.71 6.83
C ASP A 141 17.58 4.25 6.69
N ARG A 142 16.72 4.90 5.91
CA ARG A 142 16.84 6.32 5.55
C ARG A 142 16.35 7.31 6.59
N HIS A 143 15.67 6.84 7.63
CA HIS A 143 15.28 7.67 8.76
C HIS A 143 15.58 6.94 10.04
N VAL A 144 16.82 7.08 10.46
CA VAL A 144 17.18 6.85 11.85
C VAL A 144 16.58 8.01 12.62
N PRO A 145 15.57 7.80 13.49
CA PRO A 145 15.05 8.87 14.30
C PRO A 145 16.21 9.42 15.12
N THR A 146 16.39 10.72 15.11
CA THR A 146 17.35 11.38 15.99
C THR A 146 16.70 11.64 17.35
N ASN A 147 17.47 11.53 18.42
CA ASN A 147 17.03 12.02 19.72
C ASN A 147 16.95 13.56 19.73
N ARG A 148 16.50 14.16 20.82
CA ARG A 148 16.41 15.63 20.98
C ARG A 148 17.73 16.39 20.77
N LEU A 149 18.86 15.69 20.75
CA LEU A 149 20.20 16.24 20.52
C LEU A 149 20.70 16.03 19.08
N GLY A 150 19.85 15.53 18.17
CA GLY A 150 20.22 15.25 16.78
C GLY A 150 21.09 13.99 16.61
N VAL A 151 21.29 13.20 17.67
CA VAL A 151 22.05 11.95 17.59
C VAL A 151 21.17 10.85 16.99
N PRO A 152 21.61 10.15 15.92
CA PRO A 152 20.89 9.04 15.35
C PRO A 152 20.60 7.97 16.41
N LEU A 153 19.32 7.61 16.58
CA LEU A 153 18.95 6.44 17.36
C LEU A 153 19.29 5.18 16.53
N PRO A 154 19.77 4.11 17.18
CA PRO A 154 20.05 2.87 16.48
C PRO A 154 18.79 2.40 15.75
N GLY A 155 18.88 2.28 14.43
CA GLY A 155 17.78 1.88 13.55
C GLY A 155 18.30 1.17 12.32
N GLY A 156 17.39 0.61 11.51
CA GLY A 156 17.71 0.00 10.25
C GLY A 156 18.06 -1.48 10.28
N ARG A 157 18.40 -2.02 9.09
CA ARG A 157 18.64 -3.47 8.87
C ARG A 157 19.76 -4.04 9.76
N ALA A 158 20.76 -3.22 10.13
CA ALA A 158 21.85 -3.63 10.99
C ALA A 158 21.37 -4.08 12.39
N ASN A 159 20.25 -3.53 12.86
CA ASN A 159 19.68 -3.87 14.16
C ASN A 159 18.75 -5.08 14.15
N MET A 160 18.51 -5.66 12.98
CA MET A 160 17.71 -6.89 12.83
C MET A 160 18.55 -8.17 12.98
N LYS A 161 19.82 -8.04 13.38
CA LYS A 161 20.74 -9.16 13.63
C LYS A 161 21.32 -9.05 15.02
N LEU A 162 21.52 -10.17 15.68
CA LEU A 162 22.22 -10.25 16.96
C LEU A 162 23.71 -9.98 16.74
N ASN A 163 24.17 -8.77 17.00
CA ASN A 163 25.57 -8.41 16.89
C ASN A 163 26.28 -8.61 18.26
N GLY A 164 27.22 -9.56 18.33
CA GLY A 164 28.04 -9.79 19.53
C GLY A 164 27.31 -10.45 20.72
N VAL A 165 26.09 -10.94 20.53
CA VAL A 165 25.30 -11.65 21.56
C VAL A 165 24.93 -13.04 21.03
N THR A 166 25.30 -14.07 21.77
CA THR A 166 24.88 -15.45 21.43
C THR A 166 23.40 -15.67 21.77
N LEU A 167 22.75 -16.61 21.11
CA LEU A 167 21.33 -16.97 21.36
C LEU A 167 21.12 -17.37 22.82
N ASP A 168 22.07 -18.07 23.47
CA ASP A 168 21.98 -18.46 24.87
C ASP A 168 22.00 -17.23 25.81
N ARG A 169 22.94 -16.31 25.59
CA ARG A 169 22.99 -15.05 26.36
C ARG A 169 21.77 -14.20 26.16
N PHE A 170 21.21 -14.25 24.96
CA PHE A 170 19.97 -13.56 24.63
C PHE A 170 18.77 -14.23 25.32
N GLY A 171 18.70 -15.57 25.33
CA GLY A 171 17.70 -16.34 26.05
C GLY A 171 17.67 -16.05 27.55
N ASN A 172 18.84 -15.98 28.18
CA ASN A 172 18.98 -15.62 29.59
C ASN A 172 18.51 -14.18 29.90
N ARG A 173 18.83 -13.23 29.01
CA ARG A 173 18.32 -11.84 29.13
C ARG A 173 16.81 -11.75 28.95
N LYS A 174 16.24 -12.53 27.99
CA LYS A 174 14.81 -12.63 27.79
C LYS A 174 14.09 -13.15 29.04
N GLN A 175 14.62 -14.21 29.67
CA GLN A 175 14.07 -14.80 30.86
C GLN A 175 14.10 -13.81 32.05
N LEU A 176 15.18 -13.05 32.20
CA LEU A 176 15.31 -12.00 33.21
C LEU A 176 14.30 -10.86 32.96
N LEU A 177 14.17 -10.41 31.71
CA LEU A 177 13.21 -9.38 31.34
C LEU A 177 11.77 -9.83 31.62
N THR A 178 11.42 -11.06 31.22
CA THR A 178 10.09 -11.67 31.49
C THR A 178 9.79 -11.74 32.97
N SER A 179 10.78 -12.05 33.81
CA SER A 179 10.62 -12.09 35.26
C SER A 179 10.40 -10.69 35.86
N LEU A 180 11.13 -9.68 35.37
CA LEU A 180 10.95 -8.27 35.77
C LEU A 180 9.58 -7.72 35.32
N ASP A 181 9.15 -8.06 34.11
CA ASP A 181 7.86 -7.62 33.56
C ASP A 181 6.67 -8.33 34.24
N ALA A 182 6.83 -9.60 34.65
CA ALA A 182 5.86 -10.28 35.50
C ALA A 182 5.70 -9.61 36.86
N PHE A 183 6.80 -9.17 37.46
CA PHE A 183 6.77 -8.40 38.71
C PHE A 183 6.10 -7.04 38.54
N ARG A 184 6.37 -6.33 37.42
CA ARG A 184 5.71 -5.05 37.13
C ARG A 184 4.20 -5.22 36.88
N ARG A 185 3.77 -6.25 36.16
CA ARG A 185 2.36 -6.52 35.87
C ARG A 185 1.53 -6.83 37.10
N SER A 186 2.11 -7.43 38.11
CA SER A 186 1.41 -7.68 39.40
C SER A 186 1.01 -6.39 40.13
N HIS A 187 1.52 -5.22 39.68
CA HIS A 187 1.33 -3.92 40.32
C HIS A 187 0.70 -2.84 39.44
N SER A 188 0.41 -3.12 38.14
CA SER A 188 -0.22 -2.14 37.26
C SER A 188 -1.15 -2.81 36.25
N GLY A 189 -2.44 -2.48 36.29
CA GLY A 189 -3.47 -2.97 35.38
C GLY A 189 -3.58 -2.17 34.06
N ASP A 190 -2.47 -1.85 33.37
CA ASP A 190 -2.45 -0.88 32.29
C ASP A 190 -2.40 -1.55 30.90
N SER A 191 -3.38 -1.24 30.02
CA SER A 191 -3.46 -1.71 28.64
C SER A 191 -2.28 -1.25 27.76
N PHE A 192 -1.64 -0.14 28.10
CA PHE A 192 -0.43 0.34 27.44
C PHE A 192 0.75 -0.62 27.60
N LEU A 193 0.89 -1.25 28.76
CA LEU A 193 1.94 -2.24 29.02
C LEU A 193 1.75 -3.52 28.19
N ALA A 194 0.51 -3.94 27.94
CA ALA A 194 0.23 -5.09 27.10
C ALA A 194 0.68 -4.87 25.63
N GLY A 195 0.45 -3.67 25.10
CA GLY A 195 0.93 -3.29 23.76
C GLY A 195 2.46 -3.25 23.64
N LEU A 196 3.17 -2.83 24.70
CA LEU A 196 4.64 -2.88 24.74
C LEU A 196 5.17 -4.32 24.79
N ASP A 197 4.49 -5.22 25.51
CA ASP A 197 4.88 -6.63 25.58
C ASP A 197 4.76 -7.31 24.19
N ASP A 198 3.74 -6.98 23.42
CA ASP A 198 3.56 -7.50 22.07
C ASP A 198 4.65 -6.99 21.11
N LEU A 199 5.00 -5.69 21.18
CA LEU A 199 6.10 -5.11 20.41
C LEU A 199 7.45 -5.72 20.78
N ASN A 200 7.71 -5.93 22.07
CA ASN A 200 8.93 -6.56 22.57
C ASN A 200 9.03 -8.02 22.06
N ARG A 201 7.94 -8.77 22.13
CA ARG A 201 7.87 -10.13 21.60
C ARG A 201 8.14 -10.16 20.09
N GLN A 202 7.50 -9.31 19.32
CA GLN A 202 7.72 -9.18 17.88
C GLN A 202 9.18 -8.84 17.56
N ALA A 203 9.78 -7.89 18.30
CA ALA A 203 11.20 -7.54 18.12
C ALA A 203 12.14 -8.72 18.42
N LEU A 204 11.86 -9.50 19.47
CA LEU A 204 12.61 -10.71 19.80
C LEU A 204 12.51 -11.78 18.70
N ASP A 205 11.30 -11.99 18.19
CA ASP A 205 11.05 -12.96 17.13
C ASP A 205 11.76 -12.57 15.83
N ILE A 206 11.79 -11.28 15.48
CA ILE A 206 12.56 -10.75 14.34
C ILE A 206 14.06 -11.04 14.50
N LEU A 207 14.61 -10.75 15.68
CA LEU A 207 16.03 -10.91 15.94
C LEU A 207 16.48 -12.37 15.97
N THR A 208 15.61 -13.29 16.38
CA THR A 208 15.95 -14.69 16.55
C THR A 208 15.70 -15.54 15.31
N SER A 209 14.69 -15.21 14.49
CA SER A 209 14.35 -16.03 13.32
C SER A 209 15.21 -15.77 12.09
N GLY A 210 15.73 -14.54 11.92
CA GLY A 210 16.45 -14.10 10.73
C GLY A 210 15.62 -13.98 9.45
N ARG A 211 14.37 -14.46 9.43
CA ARG A 211 13.52 -14.52 8.23
C ARG A 211 13.27 -13.17 7.60
N LEU A 212 12.97 -12.16 8.43
CA LEU A 212 12.77 -10.80 7.94
C LEU A 212 14.05 -10.23 7.33
N ALA A 213 15.20 -10.43 7.98
CA ALA A 213 16.49 -9.96 7.47
C ALA A 213 16.82 -10.62 6.13
N ASP A 214 16.52 -11.90 5.98
CA ASP A 214 16.72 -12.64 4.74
C ASP A 214 15.79 -12.16 3.62
N ALA A 215 14.53 -11.88 3.93
CA ALA A 215 13.57 -11.34 2.94
C ALA A 215 13.98 -9.96 2.45
N LEU A 216 14.55 -9.13 3.33
CA LEU A 216 15.03 -7.77 2.99
C LEU A 216 16.38 -7.77 2.27
N ASP A 217 17.13 -8.87 2.31
CA ASP A 217 18.42 -8.99 1.65
C ASP A 217 18.26 -9.41 0.18
N LEU A 218 18.19 -8.41 -0.70
CA LEU A 218 18.04 -8.65 -2.14
C LEU A 218 19.27 -9.31 -2.78
N SER A 219 20.43 -9.39 -2.09
CA SER A 219 21.58 -10.12 -2.62
C SER A 219 21.34 -11.63 -2.66
N LYS A 220 20.37 -12.12 -1.90
CA LYS A 220 19.95 -13.54 -1.86
C LYS A 220 18.96 -13.91 -2.97
N GLU A 221 18.49 -12.92 -3.75
CA GLU A 221 17.62 -13.18 -4.90
C GLU A 221 18.44 -13.53 -6.13
N ASP A 222 17.86 -14.35 -7.02
CA ASP A 222 18.44 -14.65 -8.33
C ASP A 222 18.78 -13.36 -9.08
N PRO A 223 20.02 -13.20 -9.58
CA PRO A 223 20.41 -12.02 -10.35
C PRO A 223 19.51 -11.74 -11.57
N ALA A 224 19.02 -12.78 -12.25
CA ALA A 224 18.12 -12.62 -13.40
C ALA A 224 16.76 -12.06 -12.98
N VAL A 225 16.22 -12.51 -11.83
CA VAL A 225 14.99 -11.95 -11.27
C VAL A 225 15.19 -10.50 -10.86
N ARG A 226 16.30 -10.17 -10.19
CA ARG A 226 16.63 -8.79 -9.83
C ARG A 226 16.72 -7.88 -11.06
N GLU A 227 17.35 -8.36 -12.14
CA GLU A 227 17.46 -7.60 -13.39
C GLU A 227 16.09 -7.38 -14.03
N ARG A 228 15.16 -8.33 -13.99
CA ARG A 228 13.79 -8.16 -14.50
C ARG A 228 13.08 -6.99 -13.82
N TYR A 229 13.15 -6.90 -12.49
CA TYR A 229 12.58 -5.74 -11.76
C TYR A 229 13.36 -4.47 -12.06
N GLY A 230 14.68 -4.53 -12.09
CA GLY A 230 15.57 -3.39 -12.17
C GLY A 230 15.70 -2.66 -10.83
N LYS A 231 16.57 -1.67 -10.78
CA LYS A 231 16.85 -0.89 -9.56
C LYS A 231 15.86 0.26 -9.36
N GLY A 232 15.57 0.99 -10.42
CA GLY A 232 14.89 2.27 -10.35
C GLY A 232 15.75 3.36 -9.68
N SER A 233 15.08 4.37 -9.15
CA SER A 233 15.71 5.47 -8.41
C SER A 233 15.31 5.37 -6.93
N PRO A 234 16.25 5.17 -6.02
CA PRO A 234 15.96 5.09 -4.60
C PRO A 234 15.77 6.46 -3.94
N GLU A 235 16.10 7.57 -4.63
CA GLU A 235 15.91 8.92 -4.13
C GLU A 235 14.44 9.34 -4.26
N ASN A 236 13.97 10.14 -3.29
CA ASN A 236 12.65 10.75 -3.39
C ASN A 236 12.57 11.58 -4.67
N TYR A 237 11.42 11.50 -5.34
CA TYR A 237 11.13 12.34 -6.48
C TYR A 237 10.35 13.55 -6.00
N GLU A 238 10.97 14.74 -6.08
CA GLU A 238 10.40 15.97 -5.52
C GLU A 238 9.91 15.76 -4.06
N ASP A 239 8.66 16.12 -3.75
CA ASP A 239 8.05 15.91 -2.44
C ASP A 239 7.48 14.49 -2.23
N GLY A 240 7.49 13.68 -3.30
CA GLY A 240 6.89 12.35 -3.33
C GLY A 240 7.82 11.21 -2.96
N ALA A 241 7.35 10.01 -3.21
CA ALA A 241 8.08 8.77 -2.95
C ALA A 241 9.16 8.50 -4.02
N PRO A 242 10.16 7.66 -3.74
CA PRO A 242 11.13 7.24 -4.74
C PRO A 242 10.46 6.37 -5.82
N ARG A 243 11.03 6.40 -7.03
CA ARG A 243 10.69 5.47 -8.11
C ARG A 243 11.57 4.22 -8.00
N ASN A 244 11.54 3.58 -6.83
CA ASN A 244 12.40 2.46 -6.49
C ASN A 244 11.77 1.13 -6.91
N LEU A 245 12.30 0.52 -7.96
CA LEU A 245 11.81 -0.76 -8.48
C LEU A 245 12.14 -1.94 -7.56
N GLU A 246 13.20 -1.84 -6.75
CA GLU A 246 13.54 -2.86 -5.76
C GLU A 246 12.46 -3.00 -4.67
N HIS A 247 11.61 -1.99 -4.45
CA HIS A 247 10.47 -2.11 -3.52
C HIS A 247 9.42 -3.12 -3.99
N PHE A 248 9.19 -3.26 -5.30
CA PHE A 248 8.28 -4.28 -5.82
C PHE A 248 8.84 -5.69 -5.59
N LEU A 249 10.11 -5.91 -5.85
CA LEU A 249 10.79 -7.18 -5.55
C LEU A 249 10.76 -7.48 -4.04
N MET A 250 11.05 -6.48 -3.23
CA MET A 250 11.06 -6.62 -1.78
C MET A 250 9.65 -6.96 -1.26
N ALA A 251 8.60 -6.35 -1.80
CA ALA A 251 7.22 -6.66 -1.44
C ALA A 251 6.89 -8.14 -1.69
N ARG A 252 7.25 -8.70 -2.86
CA ARG A 252 7.07 -10.12 -3.16
C ARG A 252 7.81 -11.01 -2.16
N ARG A 253 9.09 -10.73 -1.89
CA ARG A 253 9.90 -11.50 -0.94
C ARG A 253 9.35 -11.47 0.48
N LEU A 254 8.83 -10.33 0.92
CA LEU A 254 8.21 -10.19 2.23
C LEU A 254 6.91 -10.98 2.35
N VAL A 255 6.09 -11.00 1.30
CA VAL A 255 4.88 -11.83 1.27
C VAL A 255 5.24 -13.32 1.33
N GLU A 256 6.22 -13.78 0.56
CA GLU A 256 6.72 -15.18 0.63
C GLU A 256 7.27 -15.52 2.03
N ALA A 257 7.89 -14.54 2.71
CA ALA A 257 8.38 -14.75 4.07
C ALA A 257 7.26 -14.82 5.12
N GLY A 258 6.03 -14.38 4.79
CA GLY A 258 4.85 -14.45 5.64
C GLY A 258 4.27 -13.12 6.09
N ALA A 259 4.67 -12.00 5.48
CA ALA A 259 3.95 -10.74 5.64
C ALA A 259 2.57 -10.86 4.98
N ARG A 260 1.52 -10.42 5.67
CA ARG A 260 0.16 -10.49 5.14
C ARG A 260 -0.21 -9.27 4.31
N VAL A 261 0.30 -8.11 4.68
CA VAL A 261 0.08 -6.85 3.95
C VAL A 261 1.41 -6.12 3.81
N VAL A 262 1.77 -5.79 2.58
CA VAL A 262 2.93 -4.95 2.28
C VAL A 262 2.44 -3.73 1.51
N THR A 263 2.80 -2.54 1.97
CA THR A 263 2.46 -1.28 1.29
C THR A 263 3.72 -0.58 0.80
N LEU A 264 3.62 0.05 -0.36
CA LEU A 264 4.67 0.90 -0.93
C LEU A 264 4.04 2.07 -1.67
N ASN A 265 4.74 3.18 -1.74
CA ASN A 265 4.39 4.32 -2.58
C ASN A 265 5.43 4.46 -3.69
N PHE A 266 5.01 4.94 -4.85
CA PHE A 266 5.85 5.01 -6.04
C PHE A 266 5.74 6.37 -6.73
N GLY A 267 6.83 7.14 -6.70
CA GLY A 267 6.93 8.43 -7.36
C GLY A 267 6.01 9.50 -6.78
N GLU A 268 5.83 10.54 -7.56
CA GLU A 268 4.83 11.59 -7.38
C GLU A 268 4.07 11.73 -8.70
N TRP A 269 2.74 11.77 -8.64
CA TRP A 269 1.87 11.80 -9.82
C TRP A 269 1.04 13.08 -9.89
N ASP A 270 1.52 14.15 -9.23
CA ASP A 270 0.84 15.45 -9.15
C ASP A 270 1.25 16.40 -10.27
N PHE A 271 1.04 16.00 -11.51
CA PHE A 271 1.53 16.74 -12.68
C PHE A 271 0.58 17.85 -13.11
N HIS A 272 0.57 18.95 -12.36
CA HIS A 272 -0.14 20.20 -12.72
C HIS A 272 0.45 20.91 -13.94
N SER A 273 1.60 20.51 -14.39
CA SER A 273 2.26 21.00 -15.60
C SER A 273 2.98 19.87 -16.32
N ASN A 274 3.10 19.96 -17.62
CA ASN A 274 3.87 19.03 -18.49
C ASN A 274 3.56 17.53 -18.23
N ASN A 275 2.30 17.22 -17.88
CA ASN A 275 1.84 15.89 -17.43
C ASN A 275 2.33 14.74 -18.31
N HIS A 276 2.09 14.84 -19.63
CA HIS A 276 2.35 13.74 -20.54
C HIS A 276 3.84 13.47 -20.74
N ASN A 277 4.69 14.50 -20.85
CA ASN A 277 6.13 14.28 -20.97
C ASN A 277 6.72 13.73 -19.68
N THR A 278 6.34 14.29 -18.51
CA THR A 278 6.80 13.77 -17.22
C THR A 278 6.36 12.32 -17.03
N ALA A 279 5.10 12.01 -17.33
CA ALA A 279 4.58 10.65 -17.21
C ALA A 279 5.32 9.66 -18.12
N LYS A 280 5.47 9.97 -19.45
CA LYS A 280 6.08 9.04 -20.41
C LYS A 280 7.58 8.88 -20.23
N ASP A 281 8.29 9.96 -19.88
CA ASP A 281 9.76 9.94 -19.86
C ASP A 281 10.33 9.37 -18.55
N THR A 282 9.54 9.41 -17.45
CA THR A 282 10.07 9.08 -16.13
C THR A 282 9.22 8.10 -15.32
N HIS A 283 7.88 8.23 -15.31
CA HIS A 283 7.04 7.47 -14.38
C HIS A 283 6.46 6.20 -14.98
N LEU A 284 5.79 6.31 -16.13
CA LEU A 284 5.09 5.17 -16.73
C LEU A 284 6.02 4.00 -17.07
N PRO A 285 7.23 4.19 -17.69
CA PRO A 285 8.10 3.07 -17.99
C PRO A 285 8.61 2.33 -16.74
N MET A 286 8.92 3.06 -15.67
CA MET A 286 9.36 2.44 -14.41
C MET A 286 8.19 1.75 -13.70
N PHE A 287 7.03 2.39 -13.64
CA PHE A 287 5.83 1.83 -13.03
C PHE A 287 5.39 0.56 -13.77
N ASP A 288 5.35 0.61 -15.10
CA ASP A 288 5.06 -0.53 -15.96
C ASP A 288 5.98 -1.71 -15.66
N ARG A 289 7.31 -1.45 -15.65
CA ARG A 289 8.31 -2.49 -15.35
C ARG A 289 8.12 -3.08 -13.95
N GLY A 290 7.98 -2.25 -12.94
CA GLY A 290 7.87 -2.72 -11.54
C GLY A 290 6.61 -3.51 -11.30
N LEU A 291 5.45 -2.95 -11.69
CA LEU A 291 4.15 -3.57 -11.44
C LEU A 291 3.92 -4.82 -12.29
N ALA A 292 4.22 -4.76 -13.59
CA ALA A 292 4.04 -5.92 -14.46
C ALA A 292 4.98 -7.07 -14.09
N THR A 293 6.24 -6.78 -13.71
CA THR A 293 7.16 -7.81 -13.23
C THR A 293 6.68 -8.43 -11.93
N LEU A 294 6.17 -7.62 -10.98
CA LEU A 294 5.59 -8.13 -9.73
C LEU A 294 4.44 -9.10 -9.99
N ILE A 295 3.49 -8.71 -10.85
CA ILE A 295 2.34 -9.54 -11.19
C ILE A 295 2.80 -10.84 -11.87
N ALA A 296 3.68 -10.76 -12.87
CA ALA A 296 4.21 -11.93 -13.56
C ALA A 296 4.92 -12.89 -12.57
N ASP A 297 5.81 -12.37 -11.73
CA ASP A 297 6.60 -13.14 -10.77
C ASP A 297 5.71 -13.87 -9.73
N ILE A 298 4.64 -13.21 -9.26
CA ILE A 298 3.64 -13.83 -8.37
C ILE A 298 2.99 -15.04 -9.04
N TYR A 299 2.56 -14.92 -10.29
CA TYR A 299 1.93 -16.03 -11.02
C TYR A 299 2.92 -17.13 -11.39
N GLU A 300 4.12 -16.79 -11.83
CA GLU A 300 5.19 -17.75 -12.13
C GLU A 300 5.57 -18.60 -10.92
N ARG A 301 5.38 -18.07 -9.71
CA ARG A 301 5.64 -18.77 -8.43
C ARG A 301 4.43 -19.53 -7.89
N GLY A 302 3.32 -19.53 -8.60
CA GLY A 302 2.08 -20.18 -8.14
C GLY A 302 1.38 -19.46 -6.99
N LEU A 303 1.65 -18.17 -6.79
CA LEU A 303 1.06 -17.33 -5.73
C LEU A 303 -0.12 -16.49 -6.24
N GLY A 304 -0.54 -16.69 -7.50
CA GLY A 304 -1.59 -15.88 -8.14
C GLY A 304 -2.92 -15.93 -7.41
N ASP A 305 -3.27 -17.04 -6.81
CA ASP A 305 -4.53 -17.22 -6.07
C ASP A 305 -4.43 -16.68 -4.63
N ASP A 306 -3.23 -16.64 -4.06
CA ASP A 306 -3.02 -16.29 -2.65
C ASP A 306 -2.68 -14.81 -2.45
N VAL A 307 -2.19 -14.11 -3.49
CA VAL A 307 -1.68 -12.75 -3.38
C VAL A 307 -2.47 -11.79 -4.24
N SER A 308 -3.20 -10.87 -3.60
CA SER A 308 -3.85 -9.75 -4.26
C SER A 308 -2.89 -8.56 -4.37
N VAL A 309 -2.84 -7.95 -5.54
CA VAL A 309 -2.12 -6.68 -5.79
C VAL A 309 -3.14 -5.59 -6.07
N VAL A 310 -2.99 -4.41 -5.46
CA VAL A 310 -3.77 -3.21 -5.78
C VAL A 310 -2.83 -2.04 -6.02
N ALA A 311 -3.07 -1.31 -7.11
CA ALA A 311 -2.34 -0.11 -7.49
C ALA A 311 -3.33 1.00 -7.85
N TRP A 312 -3.37 2.06 -7.07
CA TRP A 312 -4.27 3.20 -7.25
C TRP A 312 -3.74 4.49 -6.63
N GLY A 313 -4.47 5.59 -6.83
CA GLY A 313 -4.29 6.85 -6.14
C GLY A 313 -5.58 7.30 -5.47
N GLU A 314 -5.49 8.35 -4.66
CA GLU A 314 -6.58 8.86 -3.81
C GLU A 314 -7.72 9.51 -4.61
N PHE A 315 -7.45 10.02 -5.82
CA PHE A 315 -8.44 10.58 -6.77
C PHE A 315 -7.87 10.59 -8.19
N GLY A 316 -8.70 11.01 -9.15
CA GLY A 316 -8.30 11.16 -10.54
C GLY A 316 -7.76 12.54 -10.89
N ARG A 317 -7.60 12.77 -12.19
CA ARG A 317 -7.13 14.05 -12.75
C ARG A 317 -8.17 14.63 -13.68
N THR A 318 -8.20 15.96 -13.80
CA THR A 318 -9.17 16.65 -14.66
C THR A 318 -9.16 16.08 -16.08
N PRO A 319 -10.34 15.82 -16.68
CA PRO A 319 -10.42 15.40 -18.08
C PRO A 319 -9.75 16.41 -19.01
N ARG A 320 -9.96 17.70 -18.79
CA ARG A 320 -9.36 18.75 -19.60
C ARG A 320 -7.92 19.01 -19.18
N ILE A 321 -7.02 18.98 -20.16
CA ILE A 321 -5.62 19.43 -20.02
C ILE A 321 -5.61 20.94 -19.80
N ASN A 322 -4.94 21.40 -18.76
CA ASN A 322 -4.85 22.81 -18.40
C ASN A 322 -3.83 23.58 -19.31
N ARG A 323 -3.76 24.92 -19.13
CA ARG A 323 -2.88 25.78 -19.95
C ARG A 323 -1.38 25.51 -19.79
N LYS A 324 -0.97 24.77 -18.73
CA LYS A 324 0.42 24.37 -18.49
C LYS A 324 0.72 22.95 -19.02
N ALA A 325 -0.16 22.40 -19.88
CA ALA A 325 -0.10 21.03 -20.36
C ALA A 325 -0.13 19.99 -19.22
N GLY A 326 -0.78 20.34 -18.09
CA GLY A 326 -0.96 19.48 -16.90
C GLY A 326 -2.41 19.07 -16.71
N ARG A 327 -2.66 18.30 -15.67
CA ARG A 327 -3.99 17.94 -15.19
C ARG A 327 -4.10 18.25 -13.70
N ASP A 328 -5.20 18.90 -13.32
CA ASP A 328 -5.46 19.26 -11.93
C ASP A 328 -6.22 18.14 -11.20
N HIS A 329 -6.47 18.30 -9.90
CA HIS A 329 -7.17 17.31 -9.09
C HIS A 329 -8.62 17.14 -9.55
N TRP A 330 -9.09 15.88 -9.58
CA TRP A 330 -10.45 15.54 -9.98
C TRP A 330 -11.02 14.42 -9.13
N VAL A 331 -11.80 14.80 -8.13
CA VAL A 331 -12.37 13.91 -7.11
C VAL A 331 -13.45 12.95 -7.62
N PRO A 332 -14.31 13.34 -8.57
CA PRO A 332 -15.48 12.53 -8.95
C PRO A 332 -15.14 11.13 -9.45
N VAL A 333 -13.97 10.95 -10.09
CA VAL A 333 -13.57 9.65 -10.60
C VAL A 333 -12.05 9.53 -10.72
N GLY A 334 -11.53 8.40 -10.27
CA GLY A 334 -10.16 7.94 -10.47
C GLY A 334 -10.12 6.61 -11.20
N GLY A 335 -8.94 6.04 -11.26
CA GLY A 335 -8.71 4.70 -11.78
C GLY A 335 -7.77 3.92 -10.88
N GLY A 336 -7.77 2.61 -11.06
CA GLY A 336 -6.88 1.70 -10.36
C GLY A 336 -6.71 0.41 -11.14
N LEU A 337 -5.93 -0.48 -10.57
CA LEU A 337 -5.72 -1.83 -11.08
C LEU A 337 -5.67 -2.79 -9.89
N ILE A 338 -6.37 -3.90 -10.00
CA ILE A 338 -6.23 -5.04 -9.09
C ILE A 338 -5.77 -6.27 -9.86
N ALA A 339 -5.07 -7.18 -9.21
CA ALA A 339 -4.57 -8.40 -9.83
C ALA A 339 -4.44 -9.53 -8.81
N GLY A 340 -4.50 -10.78 -9.26
CA GLY A 340 -4.31 -11.98 -8.44
C GLY A 340 -5.42 -12.22 -7.41
N GLY A 341 -5.07 -12.92 -6.32
CA GLY A 341 -5.97 -13.19 -5.18
C GLY A 341 -7.15 -14.10 -5.50
N GLY A 342 -7.01 -15.00 -6.49
CA GLY A 342 -8.09 -15.90 -6.91
C GLY A 342 -9.26 -15.19 -7.63
N MET A 343 -9.11 -13.91 -7.99
CA MET A 343 -10.13 -13.13 -8.66
C MET A 343 -10.29 -13.54 -10.13
N GLN A 344 -11.49 -13.36 -10.71
CA GLN A 344 -11.71 -13.50 -12.15
C GLN A 344 -11.09 -12.32 -12.90
N THR A 345 -9.83 -12.47 -13.28
CA THR A 345 -9.02 -11.45 -13.97
C THR A 345 -9.28 -11.41 -15.48
N GLY A 346 -8.57 -10.57 -16.23
CA GLY A 346 -8.73 -10.45 -17.68
C GLY A 346 -10.00 -9.70 -18.11
N GLN A 347 -10.51 -8.83 -17.27
CA GLN A 347 -11.68 -8.00 -17.51
C GLN A 347 -11.47 -6.55 -17.08
N VAL A 348 -12.35 -5.66 -17.47
CA VAL A 348 -12.38 -4.26 -17.02
C VAL A 348 -13.65 -4.04 -16.21
N ILE A 349 -13.55 -3.41 -15.05
CA ILE A 349 -14.72 -3.03 -14.25
C ILE A 349 -14.94 -1.52 -14.35
N GLY A 350 -16.16 -1.16 -14.71
CA GLY A 350 -16.64 0.20 -14.80
C GLY A 350 -16.23 0.95 -16.06
N SER A 351 -16.92 2.04 -16.30
CA SER A 351 -16.62 3.01 -17.36
C SER A 351 -16.84 4.44 -16.88
N THR A 352 -16.20 5.39 -17.55
CA THR A 352 -16.48 6.82 -17.36
C THR A 352 -17.30 7.35 -18.53
N ASP A 353 -17.86 8.54 -18.37
CA ASP A 353 -18.56 9.24 -19.44
C ASP A 353 -17.67 9.51 -20.66
N ARG A 354 -18.23 10.04 -21.73
CA ARG A 354 -17.54 10.30 -23.00
C ARG A 354 -16.28 11.18 -22.84
N LEU A 355 -16.25 12.01 -21.84
CA LEU A 355 -15.13 12.93 -21.56
C LEU A 355 -14.21 12.43 -20.46
N GLY A 356 -14.53 11.32 -19.78
CA GLY A 356 -13.74 10.79 -18.65
C GLY A 356 -13.92 11.60 -17.36
N GLY A 357 -15.04 12.34 -17.23
CA GLY A 357 -15.28 13.23 -16.11
C GLY A 357 -15.97 12.60 -14.92
N PHE A 358 -16.88 11.66 -15.17
CA PHE A 358 -17.68 11.03 -14.13
C PHE A 358 -17.82 9.53 -14.36
N PRO A 359 -18.05 8.72 -13.32
CA PRO A 359 -18.44 7.33 -13.48
C PRO A 359 -19.74 7.26 -14.27
N LYS A 360 -19.80 6.35 -15.26
CA LYS A 360 -21.00 6.13 -16.07
C LYS A 360 -21.61 4.77 -15.76
N ASP A 361 -20.90 3.71 -16.12
CA ASP A 361 -21.36 2.35 -15.88
C ASP A 361 -20.57 1.73 -14.75
N ARG A 362 -21.26 1.04 -13.84
CA ARG A 362 -20.65 0.33 -12.71
C ARG A 362 -19.63 1.20 -11.94
N PRO A 363 -20.04 2.26 -11.23
CA PRO A 363 -19.17 2.98 -10.29
C PRO A 363 -18.59 2.02 -9.25
N VAL A 364 -17.29 2.10 -9.02
CA VAL A 364 -16.56 1.27 -8.04
C VAL A 364 -16.16 2.13 -6.85
N HIS A 365 -16.71 1.86 -5.68
CA HIS A 365 -16.29 2.55 -4.46
C HIS A 365 -15.03 1.92 -3.88
N PHE A 366 -14.13 2.72 -3.27
CA PHE A 366 -12.95 2.18 -2.56
C PHE A 366 -13.32 1.07 -1.58
N GLY A 367 -14.42 1.22 -0.84
CA GLY A 367 -14.89 0.22 0.12
C GLY A 367 -15.23 -1.14 -0.48
N GLU A 368 -15.70 -1.22 -1.75
CA GLU A 368 -15.96 -2.50 -2.43
C GLU A 368 -14.64 -3.25 -2.70
N VAL A 369 -13.60 -2.52 -3.10
CA VAL A 369 -12.27 -3.10 -3.31
C VAL A 369 -11.70 -3.60 -1.99
N PHE A 370 -11.81 -2.83 -0.90
CA PHE A 370 -11.40 -3.30 0.43
C PHE A 370 -12.19 -4.52 0.90
N ALA A 371 -13.50 -4.55 0.67
CA ALA A 371 -14.32 -5.72 0.97
C ALA A 371 -13.83 -6.96 0.20
N THR A 372 -13.48 -6.79 -1.07
CA THR A 372 -12.89 -7.86 -1.91
C THR A 372 -11.55 -8.34 -1.34
N LEU A 373 -10.64 -7.41 -1.01
CA LEU A 373 -9.34 -7.75 -0.46
C LEU A 373 -9.44 -8.47 0.90
N TYR A 374 -10.37 -8.05 1.77
CA TYR A 374 -10.62 -8.75 3.03
C TYR A 374 -11.17 -10.16 2.79
N ARG A 375 -12.14 -10.32 1.88
CA ARG A 375 -12.64 -11.64 1.49
C ARG A 375 -11.52 -12.56 0.98
N ASN A 376 -10.62 -12.06 0.13
CA ASN A 376 -9.49 -12.83 -0.40
C ASN A 376 -8.51 -13.26 0.71
N LEU A 377 -8.44 -12.50 1.82
CA LEU A 377 -7.68 -12.87 3.02
C LEU A 377 -8.47 -13.79 3.98
N GLY A 378 -9.66 -14.25 3.60
CA GLY A 378 -10.50 -15.10 4.44
C GLY A 378 -11.20 -14.35 5.58
N LEU A 379 -11.29 -13.01 5.50
CA LEU A 379 -11.99 -12.16 6.45
C LEU A 379 -13.35 -11.76 5.86
N ASP A 380 -14.44 -12.13 6.51
CA ASP A 380 -15.79 -11.77 6.06
C ASP A 380 -16.13 -10.31 6.42
N PRO A 381 -16.17 -9.38 5.44
CA PRO A 381 -16.44 -7.98 5.72
C PRO A 381 -17.88 -7.71 6.22
N ALA A 382 -18.82 -8.63 5.99
CA ALA A 382 -20.20 -8.46 6.42
C ALA A 382 -20.42 -8.73 7.91
N THR A 383 -19.57 -9.54 8.53
CA THR A 383 -19.76 -9.99 9.93
C THR A 383 -18.63 -9.56 10.85
N MET A 384 -17.42 -9.36 10.33
CA MET A 384 -16.25 -9.02 11.14
C MET A 384 -16.33 -7.60 11.69
N LYS A 385 -16.05 -7.46 12.99
CA LYS A 385 -16.08 -6.19 13.72
C LYS A 385 -14.85 -6.04 14.61
N LEU A 386 -14.46 -4.81 14.82
CA LEU A 386 -13.38 -4.40 15.72
C LEU A 386 -13.93 -3.37 16.71
N PRO A 387 -13.62 -3.46 18.00
CA PRO A 387 -14.01 -2.44 18.97
C PRO A 387 -13.19 -1.16 18.75
N ASP A 388 -13.87 -0.01 18.70
CA ASP A 388 -13.22 1.30 18.75
C ASP A 388 -12.74 1.63 20.18
N LEU A 389 -12.13 2.81 20.37
CA LEU A 389 -11.64 3.25 21.68
C LEU A 389 -12.73 3.37 22.76
N SER A 390 -14.01 3.43 22.37
CA SER A 390 -15.16 3.45 23.29
C SER A 390 -15.72 2.06 23.52
N GLY A 391 -15.12 1.01 22.93
CA GLY A 391 -15.62 -0.37 22.98
C GLY A 391 -16.79 -0.65 22.02
N ARG A 392 -17.16 0.29 21.15
CA ARG A 392 -18.27 0.07 20.19
C ARG A 392 -17.77 -0.77 19.02
N PRO A 393 -18.53 -1.79 18.60
CA PRO A 393 -18.16 -2.63 17.46
C PRO A 393 -18.32 -1.86 16.15
N GLN A 394 -17.23 -1.81 15.37
CA GLN A 394 -17.17 -1.22 14.04
C GLN A 394 -16.94 -2.34 13.03
N TYR A 395 -17.71 -2.39 11.93
CA TYR A 395 -17.45 -3.33 10.84
C TYR A 395 -16.14 -2.98 10.13
N ILE A 396 -15.36 -3.97 9.70
CA ILE A 396 -14.09 -3.74 9.01
C ILE A 396 -14.25 -3.03 7.65
N VAL A 397 -15.42 -3.11 7.06
CA VAL A 397 -15.86 -2.31 5.90
C VAL A 397 -17.27 -1.81 6.18
N ASP A 398 -17.49 -0.50 6.04
CA ASP A 398 -18.82 0.10 6.21
C ASP A 398 -19.62 0.01 4.90
N LYS A 399 -20.80 -0.60 4.91
CA LYS A 399 -21.83 -0.59 3.84
C LYS A 399 -21.43 -1.12 2.46
N HIS A 400 -20.23 -1.66 2.29
CA HIS A 400 -19.78 -2.16 0.98
C HIS A 400 -19.61 -3.67 1.01
N SER A 401 -20.09 -4.32 -0.04
CA SER A 401 -19.84 -5.73 -0.30
C SER A 401 -18.65 -5.90 -1.25
N PRO A 402 -18.03 -7.08 -1.30
CA PRO A 402 -17.04 -7.39 -2.32
C PRO A 402 -17.57 -7.16 -3.74
N LEU A 403 -16.67 -6.84 -4.65
CA LEU A 403 -16.98 -6.72 -6.08
C LEU A 403 -17.61 -8.03 -6.57
N PRO A 404 -18.84 -8.00 -7.13
CA PRO A 404 -19.53 -9.23 -7.56
C PRO A 404 -18.93 -9.83 -8.84
N GLU A 405 -18.11 -9.07 -9.55
CA GLU A 405 -17.49 -9.47 -10.82
C GLU A 405 -16.26 -10.37 -10.62
N VAL A 406 -15.73 -10.53 -9.38
CA VAL A 406 -14.43 -11.18 -9.11
C VAL A 406 -14.53 -12.31 -8.09
#